data_83e39841d802b15a1895b6727f2d53f9
#
_entry.id   83e39841d802b15a1895b6727f2d53f9
#
_cell.length_a   1.000
_cell.length_b   1.000
_cell.length_c   1.000
_cell.angle_alpha   90.00
_cell.angle_beta   90.00
_cell.angle_gamma   90.00
#
_symmetry.space_group_name_H-M   'P 1'
#
loop_
_entity.id
_entity.type
_entity.pdbx_description
1 polymer ?
#
loop_
_entity_poly.entity_id
_entity_poly.type
_entity_poly.pdbx_seq_one_letter_code
_entity_poly.pdbx_strand_id
1 'polypeptide(L)'
;ILVVSFFGAGIREVIKLPGRVILLFSLRGMCLVIAMYLYFISLGSLPLSEVVSIFFVSPLLITLLSSIILKEKIGIHRISSVLIALVGVILIMRPGTENFKPEMLLALGAALSYAIFQIFTRSLKSEGNLYALVTIQNFCYLISAIPLLFINWFNPLEPTGNLSMDFLLRGPDYPTFQDMTFIIICAFSVLVLSITSSHAYRTVEASLLAPFEYVAIPFSIFWGIAIFGDWPSNLSWIGMSLILFGGIYAIYRERVREIEIISKVPMPASAAM
;
A
#
# COMPACT_ATOMS: atom_id res chain seq x y z
N ILE A 1 -10.75 -15.28 -1.84
CA ILE A 1 -10.51 -14.53 -3.09
C ILE A 1 -11.25 -15.21 -4.24
N LEU A 2 -11.00 -16.51 -4.51
CA LEU A 2 -11.71 -17.28 -5.53
C LEU A 2 -13.23 -17.36 -5.28
N VAL A 3 -13.66 -17.46 -4.03
CA VAL A 3 -15.09 -17.56 -3.67
C VAL A 3 -15.88 -16.32 -4.12
N VAL A 4 -15.38 -15.10 -3.87
CA VAL A 4 -16.09 -13.88 -4.29
C VAL A 4 -15.98 -13.64 -5.79
N SER A 5 -14.86 -14.04 -6.41
CA SER A 5 -14.73 -13.98 -7.88
C SER A 5 -15.57 -15.05 -8.59
N PHE A 6 -15.76 -16.21 -7.98
CA PHE A 6 -16.55 -17.32 -8.55
C PHE A 6 -18.06 -17.17 -8.31
N PHE A 7 -18.48 -16.75 -7.12
CA PHE A 7 -19.90 -16.57 -6.77
C PHE A 7 -20.43 -15.17 -7.09
N GLY A 8 -19.57 -14.24 -7.45
CA GLY A 8 -19.94 -12.86 -7.59
C GLY A 8 -20.12 -12.37 -9.01
N ALA A 9 -20.70 -11.22 -9.10
CA ALA A 9 -20.80 -10.39 -10.29
C ALA A 9 -19.43 -10.09 -10.95
N GLY A 10 -18.31 -10.34 -10.25
CA GLY A 10 -16.96 -9.95 -10.68
C GLY A 10 -16.56 -10.49 -12.06
N ILE A 11 -16.61 -11.81 -12.27
CA ILE A 11 -16.24 -12.40 -13.58
C ILE A 11 -17.21 -11.98 -14.68
N ARG A 12 -18.51 -11.92 -14.38
CA ARG A 12 -19.52 -11.46 -15.34
C ARG A 12 -19.29 -10.02 -15.75
N GLU A 13 -18.86 -9.17 -14.82
CA GLU A 13 -18.53 -7.78 -15.11
C GLU A 13 -17.22 -7.66 -15.90
N VAL A 14 -16.22 -8.49 -15.63
CA VAL A 14 -14.96 -8.52 -16.42
C VAL A 14 -15.22 -8.84 -17.88
N ILE A 15 -16.06 -9.84 -18.16
CA ILE A 15 -16.38 -10.26 -19.55
C ILE A 15 -17.05 -9.13 -20.35
N LYS A 16 -17.78 -8.23 -19.70
CA LYS A 16 -18.44 -7.08 -20.35
C LYS A 16 -17.49 -5.92 -20.65
N LEU A 17 -16.28 -5.93 -20.08
CA LEU A 17 -15.35 -4.81 -20.24
C LEU A 17 -14.67 -4.82 -21.61
N PRO A 18 -14.45 -3.64 -22.21
CA PRO A 18 -13.61 -3.55 -23.40
C PRO A 18 -12.17 -3.92 -23.05
N GLY A 19 -11.44 -4.52 -23.99
CA GLY A 19 -10.07 -4.99 -23.79
C GLY A 19 -9.11 -3.91 -23.28
N ARG A 20 -9.30 -2.65 -23.69
CA ARG A 20 -8.54 -1.49 -23.15
C ARG A 20 -8.69 -1.35 -21.64
N VAL A 21 -9.90 -1.48 -21.10
CA VAL A 21 -10.16 -1.33 -19.67
C VAL A 21 -9.58 -2.51 -18.90
N ILE A 22 -9.69 -3.74 -19.45
CA ILE A 22 -9.04 -4.93 -18.89
C ILE A 22 -7.53 -4.71 -18.79
N LEU A 23 -6.89 -4.21 -19.85
CA LEU A 23 -5.46 -3.89 -19.84
C LEU A 23 -5.09 -2.87 -18.75
N LEU A 24 -5.86 -1.78 -18.64
CA LEU A 24 -5.61 -0.74 -17.63
C LEU A 24 -5.77 -1.27 -16.20
N PHE A 25 -6.79 -2.09 -15.96
CA PHE A 25 -6.99 -2.74 -14.67
C PHE A 25 -5.89 -3.76 -14.35
N SER A 26 -5.40 -4.47 -15.36
CA SER A 26 -4.26 -5.40 -15.22
C SER A 26 -2.96 -4.66 -14.92
N LEU A 27 -2.66 -3.57 -15.62
CA LEU A 27 -1.49 -2.74 -15.34
C LEU A 27 -1.51 -2.19 -13.90
N ARG A 28 -2.69 -1.71 -13.46
CA ARG A 28 -2.89 -1.32 -12.07
C ARG A 28 -2.63 -2.50 -11.12
N GLY A 29 -3.20 -3.67 -11.39
CA GLY A 29 -3.01 -4.88 -10.59
C GLY A 29 -1.55 -5.30 -10.50
N MET A 30 -0.81 -5.21 -11.61
CA MET A 30 0.63 -5.51 -11.64
C MET A 30 1.47 -4.54 -10.79
N CYS A 31 1.12 -3.25 -10.73
CA CYS A 31 1.78 -2.32 -9.79
C CYS A 31 1.66 -2.80 -8.34
N LEU A 32 0.48 -3.30 -7.93
CA LEU A 32 0.30 -3.83 -6.58
C LEU A 32 1.05 -5.16 -6.38
N VAL A 33 1.09 -6.03 -7.39
CA VAL A 33 1.88 -7.26 -7.36
C VAL A 33 3.37 -6.94 -7.15
N ILE A 34 3.92 -6.01 -7.92
CA ILE A 34 5.31 -5.56 -7.78
C ILE A 34 5.55 -4.99 -6.38
N ALA A 35 4.64 -4.14 -5.88
CA ALA A 35 4.73 -3.59 -4.54
C ALA A 35 4.81 -4.70 -3.47
N MET A 36 3.96 -5.73 -3.57
CA MET A 36 3.94 -6.84 -2.63
C MET A 36 5.22 -7.69 -2.70
N TYR A 37 5.71 -8.02 -3.89
CA TYR A 37 6.97 -8.76 -4.01
C TYR A 37 8.13 -7.99 -3.38
N LEU A 38 8.31 -6.72 -3.73
CA LEU A 38 9.37 -5.88 -3.17
C LEU A 38 9.25 -5.76 -1.64
N TYR A 39 8.03 -5.62 -1.12
CA TYR A 39 7.75 -5.54 0.30
C TYR A 39 8.13 -6.84 1.03
N PHE A 40 7.66 -7.99 0.54
CA PHE A 40 7.93 -9.28 1.18
C PHE A 40 9.38 -9.73 1.04
N ILE A 41 10.06 -9.40 -0.07
CA ILE A 41 11.50 -9.65 -0.22
C ILE A 41 12.29 -8.84 0.83
N SER A 42 11.91 -7.59 1.09
CA SER A 42 12.57 -6.77 2.12
C SER A 42 12.34 -7.32 3.53
N LEU A 43 11.16 -7.89 3.81
CA LEU A 43 10.85 -8.55 5.09
C LEU A 43 11.71 -9.81 5.36
N GLY A 44 12.25 -10.44 4.34
CA GLY A 44 13.13 -11.61 4.51
C GLY A 44 14.40 -11.30 5.28
N SER A 45 14.89 -10.06 5.26
CA SER A 45 16.17 -9.66 5.88
C SER A 45 16.09 -8.45 6.80
N LEU A 46 14.93 -7.79 6.90
CA LEU A 46 14.73 -6.61 7.73
C LEU A 46 13.63 -6.84 8.76
N PRO A 47 13.73 -6.24 9.95
CA PRO A 47 12.65 -6.24 10.93
C PRO A 47 11.35 -5.64 10.38
N LEU A 48 10.20 -6.21 10.79
CA LEU A 48 8.88 -5.76 10.35
C LEU A 48 8.67 -4.25 10.57
N SER A 49 9.08 -3.74 11.73
CA SER A 49 8.94 -2.33 12.09
C SER A 49 9.70 -1.39 11.14
N GLU A 50 10.87 -1.79 10.65
CA GLU A 50 11.67 -0.99 9.71
C GLU A 50 11.05 -1.00 8.31
N VAL A 51 10.70 -2.17 7.79
CA VAL A 51 10.09 -2.31 6.46
C VAL A 51 8.78 -1.52 6.37
N VAL A 52 7.90 -1.69 7.37
CA VAL A 52 6.63 -0.97 7.45
C VAL A 52 6.86 0.53 7.51
N SER A 53 7.81 0.99 8.33
CA SER A 53 8.10 2.42 8.48
C SER A 53 8.60 3.05 7.18
N ILE A 54 9.47 2.37 6.42
CA ILE A 54 9.93 2.82 5.11
C ILE A 54 8.76 2.81 4.11
N PHE A 55 7.94 1.76 4.13
CA PHE A 55 6.77 1.66 3.26
C PHE A 55 5.77 2.81 3.49
N PHE A 56 5.69 3.34 4.69
CA PHE A 56 4.83 4.50 5.01
C PHE A 56 5.30 5.84 4.42
N VAL A 57 6.32 5.84 3.58
CA VAL A 57 6.52 6.95 2.64
C VAL A 57 5.44 6.95 1.53
N SER A 58 4.73 5.84 1.32
CA SER A 58 3.73 5.70 0.25
C SER A 58 2.60 6.75 0.31
N PRO A 59 1.99 7.13 1.45
CA PRO A 59 0.99 8.19 1.49
C PRO A 59 1.52 9.54 1.00
N LEU A 60 2.80 9.81 1.23
CA LEU A 60 3.44 11.03 0.75
C LEU A 60 3.64 10.98 -0.75
N LEU A 61 4.10 9.85 -1.28
CA LEU A 61 4.23 9.62 -2.72
C LEU A 61 2.86 9.70 -3.41
N ILE A 62 1.80 9.16 -2.80
CA ILE A 62 0.42 9.29 -3.29
C ILE A 62 0.05 10.77 -3.40
N THR A 63 0.30 11.55 -2.35
CA THR A 63 0.01 12.99 -2.33
C THR A 63 0.77 13.74 -3.41
N LEU A 64 2.07 13.48 -3.59
CA LEU A 64 2.89 14.10 -4.63
C LEU A 64 2.40 13.70 -6.03
N LEU A 65 2.23 12.40 -6.28
CA LEU A 65 1.79 11.88 -7.57
C LEU A 65 0.37 12.33 -7.92
N SER A 66 -0.53 12.48 -6.94
CA SER A 66 -1.87 13.00 -7.18
C SER A 66 -1.83 14.42 -7.73
N SER A 67 -0.93 15.25 -7.22
CA SER A 67 -0.73 16.62 -7.74
C SER A 67 -0.20 16.63 -9.18
N ILE A 68 0.77 15.78 -9.48
CA ILE A 68 1.44 15.75 -10.78
C ILE A 68 0.54 15.10 -11.85
N ILE A 69 -0.02 13.93 -11.53
CA ILE A 69 -0.74 13.08 -12.50
C ILE A 69 -2.22 13.44 -12.57
N LEU A 70 -2.87 13.59 -11.40
CA LEU A 70 -4.31 13.88 -11.31
C LEU A 70 -4.61 15.37 -11.27
N LYS A 71 -3.57 16.22 -11.18
CA LYS A 71 -3.67 17.68 -11.06
C LYS A 71 -4.51 18.11 -9.84
N GLU A 72 -4.52 17.32 -8.78
CA GLU A 72 -5.14 17.68 -7.52
C GLU A 72 -4.37 18.84 -6.88
N LYS A 73 -5.08 19.84 -6.32
CA LYS A 73 -4.44 21.02 -5.71
C LYS A 73 -3.91 20.65 -4.33
N ILE A 74 -2.59 20.58 -4.19
CA ILE A 74 -1.92 20.40 -2.90
C ILE A 74 -1.48 21.74 -2.31
N GLY A 75 -1.74 21.93 -1.01
CA GLY A 75 -1.28 23.10 -0.28
C GLY A 75 0.16 22.96 0.21
N ILE A 76 0.79 24.09 0.54
CA ILE A 76 2.16 24.13 1.08
C ILE A 76 2.31 23.25 2.33
N HIS A 77 1.29 23.13 3.15
CA HIS A 77 1.31 22.30 4.36
C HIS A 77 1.44 20.80 4.07
N ARG A 78 0.86 20.31 2.95
CA ARG A 78 1.07 18.93 2.50
C ARG A 78 2.51 18.69 2.05
N ILE A 79 3.10 19.67 1.34
CA ILE A 79 4.51 19.59 0.93
C ILE A 79 5.41 19.55 2.17
N SER A 80 5.15 20.39 3.18
CA SER A 80 5.91 20.37 4.44
C SER A 80 5.78 19.04 5.17
N SER A 81 4.59 18.45 5.20
CA SER A 81 4.36 17.11 5.77
C SER A 81 5.15 16.03 5.06
N VAL A 82 5.20 16.07 3.73
CA VAL A 82 6.02 15.19 2.91
C VAL A 82 7.49 15.29 3.29
N LEU A 83 8.01 16.50 3.41
CA LEU A 83 9.42 16.73 3.78
C LEU A 83 9.75 16.22 5.19
N ILE A 84 8.87 16.48 6.17
CA ILE A 84 9.05 15.98 7.54
C ILE A 84 9.13 14.46 7.56
N ALA A 85 8.20 13.79 6.89
CA ALA A 85 8.20 12.34 6.88
C ALA A 85 9.36 11.75 6.05
N LEU A 86 9.80 12.43 4.99
CA LEU A 86 11.02 12.03 4.25
C LEU A 86 12.25 12.05 5.16
N VAL A 87 12.40 13.08 6.00
CA VAL A 87 13.44 13.11 7.04
C VAL A 87 13.31 11.91 7.97
N GLY A 88 12.09 11.56 8.39
CA GLY A 88 11.84 10.36 9.21
C GLY A 88 12.33 9.08 8.54
N VAL A 89 12.05 8.89 7.25
CA VAL A 89 12.53 7.73 6.48
C VAL A 89 14.06 7.71 6.38
N ILE A 90 14.70 8.83 6.11
CA ILE A 90 16.17 8.93 6.07
C ILE A 90 16.80 8.55 7.42
N LEU A 91 16.19 8.96 8.54
CA LEU A 91 16.65 8.57 9.88
C LEU A 91 16.52 7.06 10.15
N ILE A 92 15.50 6.42 9.60
CA ILE A 92 15.31 4.95 9.69
C ILE A 92 16.34 4.23 8.83
N MET A 93 16.46 4.65 7.56
CA MET A 93 17.34 3.97 6.59
C MET A 93 18.83 4.19 6.86
N ARG A 94 19.22 5.31 7.44
CA ARG A 94 20.63 5.69 7.75
C ARG A 94 21.57 5.46 6.57
N PRO A 95 21.32 6.03 5.38
CA PRO A 95 22.13 5.80 4.21
C PRO A 95 23.59 6.21 4.48
N GLY A 96 24.54 5.40 4.00
CA GLY A 96 25.97 5.64 4.19
C GLY A 96 26.55 5.17 5.54
N THR A 97 25.79 4.47 6.37
CA THR A 97 26.27 3.81 7.59
C THR A 97 26.29 2.30 7.43
N GLU A 98 26.95 1.58 8.34
CA GLU A 98 26.96 0.11 8.39
C GLU A 98 25.56 -0.52 8.62
N ASN A 99 24.62 0.29 9.14
CA ASN A 99 23.24 -0.15 9.34
C ASN A 99 22.38 -0.09 8.06
N PHE A 100 22.87 0.55 6.99
CA PHE A 100 22.16 0.59 5.71
C PHE A 100 22.22 -0.76 5.02
N LYS A 101 21.06 -1.32 4.74
CA LYS A 101 20.94 -2.56 3.96
C LYS A 101 20.28 -2.25 2.61
N PRO A 102 20.81 -2.79 1.49
CA PRO A 102 20.21 -2.56 0.16
C PRO A 102 18.73 -2.93 0.08
N GLU A 103 18.28 -3.90 0.89
CA GLU A 103 16.90 -4.36 0.97
C GLU A 103 15.94 -3.25 1.45
N MET A 104 16.44 -2.20 2.11
CA MET A 104 15.65 -1.00 2.44
C MET A 104 15.18 -0.26 1.19
N LEU A 105 15.96 -0.31 0.09
CA LEU A 105 15.56 0.25 -1.20
C LEU A 105 14.39 -0.52 -1.82
N LEU A 106 14.27 -1.82 -1.54
CA LEU A 106 13.13 -2.61 -1.99
C LEU A 106 11.85 -2.15 -1.28
N ALA A 107 11.89 -1.89 0.02
CA ALA A 107 10.77 -1.32 0.76
C ALA A 107 10.35 0.05 0.21
N LEU A 108 11.31 0.89 -0.17
CA LEU A 108 11.04 2.18 -0.81
C LEU A 108 10.44 2.00 -2.21
N GLY A 109 10.95 1.06 -2.99
CA GLY A 109 10.39 0.67 -4.30
C GLY A 109 8.96 0.14 -4.18
N ALA A 110 8.68 -0.65 -3.12
CA ALA A 110 7.34 -1.12 -2.80
C ALA A 110 6.39 0.05 -2.52
N ALA A 111 6.82 1.04 -1.73
CA ALA A 111 6.05 2.24 -1.43
C ALA A 111 5.72 3.04 -2.71
N LEU A 112 6.68 3.20 -3.61
CA LEU A 112 6.47 3.88 -4.88
C LEU A 112 5.48 3.13 -5.78
N SER A 113 5.67 1.82 -5.93
CA SER A 113 4.77 0.98 -6.74
C SER A 113 3.34 0.97 -6.20
N TYR A 114 3.19 0.93 -4.88
CA TYR A 114 1.89 1.07 -4.21
C TYR A 114 1.25 2.44 -4.44
N ALA A 115 2.04 3.51 -4.37
CA ALA A 115 1.55 4.86 -4.66
C ALA A 115 1.04 4.97 -6.10
N ILE A 116 1.77 4.43 -7.08
CA ILE A 116 1.34 4.36 -8.48
C ILE A 116 0.04 3.57 -8.60
N PHE A 117 -0.08 2.43 -7.94
CA PHE A 117 -1.32 1.63 -7.89
C PHE A 117 -2.51 2.45 -7.40
N GLN A 118 -2.38 3.23 -6.33
CA GLN A 118 -3.47 4.06 -5.81
C GLN A 118 -3.84 5.21 -6.76
N ILE A 119 -2.86 5.83 -7.40
CA ILE A 119 -3.09 6.85 -8.42
C ILE A 119 -3.84 6.28 -9.62
N PHE A 120 -3.46 5.07 -10.08
CA PHE A 120 -4.22 4.36 -11.13
C PHE A 120 -5.65 4.07 -10.67
N THR A 121 -5.84 3.66 -9.42
CA THR A 121 -7.18 3.42 -8.86
C THR A 121 -8.06 4.67 -8.97
N ARG A 122 -7.51 5.82 -8.64
CA ARG A 122 -8.19 7.10 -8.73
C ARG A 122 -8.42 7.55 -10.16
N SER A 123 -7.43 7.42 -11.04
CA SER A 123 -7.55 7.81 -12.45
C SER A 123 -8.60 7.00 -13.21
N LEU A 124 -8.81 5.76 -12.82
CA LEU A 124 -9.78 4.83 -13.42
C LEU A 124 -11.15 4.82 -12.72
N LYS A 125 -11.47 5.86 -11.97
CA LYS A 125 -12.71 5.93 -11.19
C LYS A 125 -14.00 5.83 -12.03
N SER A 126 -13.97 6.31 -13.26
CA SER A 126 -15.09 6.28 -14.21
C SER A 126 -15.14 5.03 -15.07
N GLU A 127 -14.06 4.22 -15.05
CA GLU A 127 -13.95 3.03 -15.88
C GLU A 127 -14.47 1.79 -15.13
N GLY A 128 -15.35 1.05 -15.77
CA GLY A 128 -15.83 -0.25 -15.29
C GLY A 128 -16.36 -0.27 -13.84
N ASN A 129 -16.70 -1.49 -13.40
CA ASN A 129 -17.25 -1.73 -12.07
C ASN A 129 -16.13 -2.04 -11.06
N LEU A 130 -16.35 -1.69 -9.77
CA LEU A 130 -15.47 -2.00 -8.65
C LEU A 130 -15.18 -3.51 -8.53
N TYR A 131 -16.20 -4.34 -8.71
CA TYR A 131 -16.04 -5.80 -8.63
C TYR A 131 -15.12 -6.35 -9.72
N ALA A 132 -15.23 -5.86 -10.95
CA ALA A 132 -14.34 -6.23 -12.04
C ALA A 132 -12.89 -5.78 -11.75
N LEU A 133 -12.71 -4.56 -11.23
CA LEU A 133 -11.40 -4.02 -10.86
C LEU A 133 -10.69 -4.88 -9.83
N VAL A 134 -11.37 -5.26 -8.74
CA VAL A 134 -10.83 -6.13 -7.67
C VAL A 134 -10.62 -7.55 -8.18
N THR A 135 -11.50 -8.06 -9.04
CA THR A 135 -11.36 -9.40 -9.63
C THR A 135 -10.10 -9.49 -10.50
N ILE A 136 -9.88 -8.53 -11.40
CA ILE A 136 -8.67 -8.50 -12.23
C ILE A 136 -7.40 -8.38 -11.37
N GLN A 137 -7.42 -7.56 -10.32
CA GLN A 137 -6.32 -7.48 -9.36
C GLN A 137 -5.99 -8.85 -8.74
N ASN A 138 -7.00 -9.61 -8.32
CA ASN A 138 -6.80 -10.93 -7.75
C ASN A 138 -6.26 -11.94 -8.78
N PHE A 139 -6.68 -11.83 -10.04
CA PHE A 139 -6.09 -12.61 -11.13
C PHE A 139 -4.62 -12.26 -11.36
N CYS A 140 -4.23 -10.99 -11.26
CA CYS A 140 -2.82 -10.60 -11.33
C CYS A 140 -1.99 -11.28 -10.24
N TYR A 141 -2.47 -11.35 -9.00
CA TYR A 141 -1.81 -12.10 -7.93
C TYR A 141 -1.69 -13.59 -8.26
N LEU A 142 -2.78 -14.21 -8.70
CA LEU A 142 -2.78 -15.64 -9.04
C LEU A 142 -1.78 -15.95 -10.16
N ILE A 143 -1.83 -15.18 -11.25
CA ILE A 143 -0.94 -15.36 -12.40
C ILE A 143 0.53 -15.15 -12.00
N SER A 144 0.82 -14.17 -11.13
CA SER A 144 2.19 -13.91 -10.69
C SER A 144 2.75 -15.00 -9.76
N ALA A 145 1.90 -15.71 -9.03
CA ALA A 145 2.29 -16.81 -8.16
C ALA A 145 2.63 -18.11 -8.92
N ILE A 146 2.01 -18.34 -10.08
CA ILE A 146 2.19 -19.57 -10.87
C ILE A 146 3.66 -19.83 -11.23
N PRO A 147 4.43 -18.88 -11.77
CA PRO A 147 5.83 -19.12 -12.12
C PRO A 147 6.68 -19.54 -10.91
N LEU A 148 6.49 -18.92 -9.76
CA LEU A 148 7.21 -19.26 -8.53
C LEU A 148 6.90 -20.67 -8.04
N LEU A 149 5.62 -21.06 -8.09
CA LEU A 149 5.21 -22.42 -7.76
C LEU A 149 5.85 -23.44 -8.71
N PHE A 150 5.89 -23.16 -10.01
CA PHE A 150 6.51 -24.05 -11.00
C PHE A 150 8.01 -24.19 -10.78
N ILE A 151 8.73 -23.08 -10.59
CA ILE A 151 10.18 -23.10 -10.36
C ILE A 151 10.48 -23.94 -9.13
N ASN A 152 9.81 -23.68 -8.02
CA ASN A 152 10.06 -24.36 -6.75
C ASN A 152 9.63 -25.84 -6.76
N TRP A 153 8.63 -26.21 -7.57
CA TRP A 153 8.16 -27.60 -7.66
C TRP A 153 9.06 -28.48 -8.51
N PHE A 154 9.53 -27.98 -9.66
CA PHE A 154 10.33 -28.78 -10.61
C PHE A 154 11.84 -28.67 -10.40
N ASN A 155 12.31 -27.58 -9.84
CA ASN A 155 13.71 -27.32 -9.63
C ASN A 155 13.90 -26.51 -8.33
N PRO A 156 13.80 -27.17 -7.17
CA PRO A 156 14.00 -26.48 -5.90
C PRO A 156 15.40 -25.87 -5.89
N LEU A 157 15.45 -24.55 -5.76
CA LEU A 157 16.69 -23.81 -5.77
C LEU A 157 17.41 -23.99 -4.44
N GLU A 158 18.72 -24.25 -4.50
CA GLU A 158 19.59 -24.30 -3.34
C GLU A 158 19.59 -22.95 -2.62
N PRO A 159 19.68 -22.93 -1.27
CA PRO A 159 19.80 -21.69 -0.53
C PRO A 159 20.97 -20.84 -1.03
N THR A 160 20.68 -19.59 -1.37
CA THR A 160 21.68 -18.66 -1.94
C THR A 160 22.54 -18.01 -0.86
N GLY A 161 22.17 -18.15 0.41
CA GLY A 161 22.76 -17.44 1.55
C GLY A 161 22.30 -15.99 1.69
N ASN A 162 21.44 -15.52 0.80
CA ASN A 162 20.76 -14.23 0.94
C ASN A 162 19.35 -14.47 1.49
N LEU A 163 19.10 -13.99 2.72
CA LEU A 163 17.86 -14.23 3.45
C LEU A 163 16.60 -13.81 2.66
N SER A 164 16.68 -12.71 1.93
CA SER A 164 15.55 -12.20 1.13
C SER A 164 15.25 -13.11 -0.07
N MET A 165 16.29 -13.59 -0.75
CA MET A 165 16.14 -14.51 -1.89
C MET A 165 15.71 -15.90 -1.42
N ASP A 166 16.28 -16.39 -0.34
CA ASP A 166 15.93 -17.70 0.23
C ASP A 166 14.47 -17.69 0.73
N PHE A 167 13.98 -16.54 1.26
CA PHE A 167 12.59 -16.37 1.60
C PHE A 167 11.66 -16.47 0.38
N LEU A 168 12.01 -15.85 -0.74
CA LEU A 168 11.20 -15.85 -1.96
C LEU A 168 11.21 -17.23 -2.65
N LEU A 169 12.36 -17.90 -2.63
CA LEU A 169 12.63 -19.11 -3.41
C LEU A 169 12.42 -20.40 -2.60
N ARG A 170 12.03 -20.31 -1.33
CA ARG A 170 11.72 -21.50 -0.53
C ARG A 170 10.59 -22.32 -1.14
N GLY A 171 10.78 -23.64 -1.17
CA GLY A 171 9.76 -24.56 -1.67
C GLY A 171 8.46 -24.52 -0.85
N PRO A 172 7.33 -24.91 -1.44
CA PRO A 172 6.06 -25.02 -0.73
C PRO A 172 6.12 -26.20 0.24
N ASP A 173 5.77 -25.94 1.50
CA ASP A 173 5.52 -26.98 2.50
C ASP A 173 4.01 -27.29 2.60
N TYR A 174 3.69 -28.50 3.09
CA TYR A 174 2.30 -28.84 3.36
C TYR A 174 1.79 -28.03 4.56
N PRO A 175 0.75 -27.20 4.36
CA PRO A 175 0.24 -26.34 5.41
C PRO A 175 -0.40 -27.17 6.51
N THR A 176 -0.11 -26.84 7.77
CA THR A 176 -0.79 -27.39 8.93
C THR A 176 -2.21 -26.82 9.01
N PHE A 177 -3.07 -27.41 9.87
CA PHE A 177 -4.41 -26.87 10.10
C PHE A 177 -4.37 -25.42 10.62
N GLN A 178 -3.37 -25.08 11.42
CA GLN A 178 -3.18 -23.72 11.93
C GLN A 178 -2.79 -22.76 10.79
N ASP A 179 -1.88 -23.16 9.90
CA ASP A 179 -1.48 -22.38 8.73
C ASP A 179 -2.68 -22.10 7.82
N MET A 180 -3.51 -23.12 7.56
CA MET A 180 -4.73 -22.97 6.76
C MET A 180 -5.69 -21.94 7.38
N THR A 181 -5.82 -21.94 8.70
CA THR A 181 -6.65 -20.96 9.41
C THR A 181 -6.13 -19.53 9.20
N PHE A 182 -4.83 -19.33 9.37
CA PHE A 182 -4.21 -18.01 9.11
C PHE A 182 -4.31 -17.58 7.66
N ILE A 183 -4.10 -18.49 6.72
CA ILE A 183 -4.26 -18.21 5.28
C ILE A 183 -5.69 -17.73 4.96
N ILE A 184 -6.71 -18.39 5.51
CA ILE A 184 -8.11 -18.01 5.29
C ILE A 184 -8.41 -16.63 5.88
N ILE A 185 -7.95 -16.37 7.11
CA ILE A 185 -8.14 -15.07 7.78
C ILE A 185 -7.44 -13.96 6.98
N CYS A 186 -6.20 -14.17 6.57
CA CYS A 186 -5.46 -13.21 5.75
C CYS A 186 -6.13 -12.98 4.39
N ALA A 187 -6.56 -14.04 3.71
CA ALA A 187 -7.24 -13.93 2.43
C ALA A 187 -8.54 -13.12 2.52
N PHE A 188 -9.34 -13.36 3.57
CA PHE A 188 -10.56 -12.61 3.82
C PHE A 188 -10.25 -11.13 4.13
N SER A 189 -9.27 -10.87 4.98
CA SER A 189 -8.85 -9.51 5.35
C SER A 189 -8.35 -8.72 4.13
N VAL A 190 -7.52 -9.32 3.28
CA VAL A 190 -7.02 -8.70 2.06
C VAL A 190 -8.15 -8.42 1.07
N LEU A 191 -9.16 -9.31 0.98
CA LEU A 191 -10.32 -9.09 0.11
C LEU A 191 -11.15 -7.88 0.58
N VAL A 192 -11.47 -7.81 1.88
CA VAL A 192 -12.21 -6.68 2.47
C VAL A 192 -11.41 -5.38 2.26
N LEU A 193 -10.11 -5.40 2.54
CA LEU A 193 -9.24 -4.25 2.33
C LEU A 193 -9.20 -3.82 0.85
N SER A 194 -9.10 -4.76 -0.08
CA SER A 194 -9.06 -4.47 -1.52
C SER A 194 -10.34 -3.80 -2.01
N ILE A 195 -11.51 -4.25 -1.54
CA ILE A 195 -12.80 -3.67 -1.90
C ILE A 195 -12.94 -2.27 -1.28
N THR A 196 -12.73 -2.14 0.02
CA THR A 196 -12.93 -0.88 0.75
C THR A 196 -11.95 0.19 0.32
N SER A 197 -10.66 -0.13 0.21
CA SER A 197 -9.63 0.79 -0.25
C SER A 197 -9.87 1.22 -1.70
N SER A 198 -10.13 0.27 -2.62
CA SER A 198 -10.41 0.63 -4.01
C SER A 198 -11.68 1.47 -4.15
N HIS A 199 -12.72 1.22 -3.34
CA HIS A 199 -13.91 2.07 -3.31
C HIS A 199 -13.58 3.48 -2.83
N ALA A 200 -12.87 3.60 -1.73
CA ALA A 200 -12.47 4.88 -1.16
C ALA A 200 -11.64 5.72 -2.15
N TYR A 201 -10.59 5.15 -2.75
CA TYR A 201 -9.76 5.85 -3.73
C TYR A 201 -10.48 6.19 -5.04
N ARG A 202 -11.56 5.50 -5.39
CA ARG A 202 -12.40 5.87 -6.52
C ARG A 202 -13.36 7.02 -6.22
N THR A 203 -13.79 7.18 -4.98
CA THR A 203 -14.80 8.17 -4.58
C THR A 203 -14.19 9.45 -4.03
N VAL A 204 -13.10 9.35 -3.28
CA VAL A 204 -12.45 10.47 -2.59
C VAL A 204 -11.12 10.83 -3.26
N GLU A 205 -10.66 12.07 -3.13
CA GLU A 205 -9.34 12.48 -3.62
C GLU A 205 -8.22 11.67 -2.97
N ALA A 206 -7.27 11.23 -3.78
CA ALA A 206 -6.18 10.36 -3.32
C ALA A 206 -5.32 11.05 -2.24
N SER A 207 -5.09 12.35 -2.42
CA SER A 207 -4.35 13.18 -1.48
C SER A 207 -5.04 13.34 -0.11
N LEU A 208 -6.35 13.20 -0.07
CA LEU A 208 -7.16 13.28 1.15
C LEU A 208 -7.16 11.96 1.93
N LEU A 209 -7.15 10.84 1.21
CA LEU A 209 -7.15 9.50 1.79
C LEU A 209 -5.79 9.06 2.30
N ALA A 210 -4.73 9.41 1.59
CA ALA A 210 -3.38 8.94 1.88
C ALA A 210 -2.96 9.08 3.36
N PRO A 211 -3.23 10.20 4.06
CA PRO A 211 -2.86 10.34 5.48
C PRO A 211 -3.52 9.35 6.42
N PHE A 212 -4.71 8.80 6.07
CA PHE A 212 -5.38 7.81 6.92
C PHE A 212 -4.65 6.46 6.97
N GLU A 213 -3.80 6.18 6.00
CA GLU A 213 -2.99 4.95 5.99
C GLU A 213 -1.99 4.92 7.15
N TYR A 214 -1.59 6.06 7.72
CA TYR A 214 -0.68 6.11 8.88
C TYR A 214 -1.20 5.43 10.13
N VAL A 215 -2.50 5.17 10.22
CA VAL A 215 -3.10 4.40 11.32
C VAL A 215 -2.46 3.01 11.45
N ALA A 216 -1.93 2.45 10.38
CA ALA A 216 -1.28 1.13 10.43
C ALA A 216 0.08 1.13 11.13
N ILE A 217 0.77 2.29 11.31
CA ILE A 217 2.08 2.34 11.99
C ILE A 217 2.01 1.85 13.45
N PRO A 218 1.12 2.35 14.32
CA PRO A 218 1.02 1.85 15.68
C PRO A 218 0.76 0.34 15.75
N PHE A 219 -0.08 -0.18 14.86
CA PHE A 219 -0.36 -1.61 14.80
C PHE A 219 0.86 -2.43 14.35
N SER A 220 1.65 -1.93 13.39
CA SER A 220 2.86 -2.63 12.95
C SER A 220 3.92 -2.70 14.04
N ILE A 221 4.10 -1.63 14.81
CA ILE A 221 4.99 -1.60 15.97
C ILE A 221 4.53 -2.60 17.02
N PHE A 222 3.23 -2.55 17.37
CA PHE A 222 2.66 -3.47 18.34
C PHE A 222 2.87 -4.93 17.95
N TRP A 223 2.53 -5.31 16.73
CA TRP A 223 2.69 -6.67 16.24
C TRP A 223 4.16 -7.07 16.06
N GLY A 224 5.03 -6.14 15.62
CA GLY A 224 6.47 -6.37 15.53
C GLY A 224 7.07 -6.77 16.88
N ILE A 225 6.71 -6.06 17.94
CA ILE A 225 7.17 -6.37 19.30
C ILE A 225 6.50 -7.64 19.83
N ALA A 226 5.16 -7.77 19.70
CA ALA A 226 4.40 -8.84 20.34
C ALA A 226 4.65 -10.22 19.72
N ILE A 227 4.87 -10.31 18.40
CA ILE A 227 5.04 -11.58 17.70
C ILE A 227 6.51 -11.90 17.45
N PHE A 228 7.28 -10.90 17.00
CA PHE A 228 8.66 -11.11 16.54
C PHE A 228 9.71 -10.69 17.57
N GLY A 229 9.32 -9.98 18.64
CA GLY A 229 10.26 -9.44 19.63
C GLY A 229 11.15 -8.31 19.08
N ASP A 230 10.81 -7.76 17.93
CA ASP A 230 11.58 -6.74 17.22
C ASP A 230 11.41 -5.36 17.85
N TRP A 231 12.35 -4.96 18.69
CA TRP A 231 12.38 -3.64 19.28
C TRP A 231 13.06 -2.63 18.34
N PRO A 232 12.34 -1.58 17.88
CA PRO A 232 12.93 -0.57 17.03
C PRO A 232 14.09 0.16 17.73
N SER A 233 15.10 0.54 16.97
CA SER A 233 16.19 1.36 17.48
C SER A 233 15.71 2.77 17.87
N ASN A 234 16.48 3.50 18.70
CA ASN A 234 16.12 4.87 19.11
C ASN A 234 15.92 5.81 17.90
N LEU A 235 16.75 5.68 16.86
CA LEU A 235 16.58 6.47 15.63
C LEU A 235 15.35 6.04 14.82
N SER A 236 15.01 4.76 14.82
CA SER A 236 13.77 4.28 14.21
C SER A 236 12.56 4.85 14.94
N TRP A 237 12.56 4.92 16.26
CA TRP A 237 11.48 5.58 17.03
C TRP A 237 11.31 7.05 16.65
N ILE A 238 12.41 7.79 16.53
CA ILE A 238 12.38 9.20 16.11
C ILE A 238 11.84 9.32 14.69
N GLY A 239 12.33 8.49 13.76
CA GLY A 239 11.87 8.49 12.38
C GLY A 239 10.37 8.17 12.23
N MET A 240 9.88 7.14 12.92
CA MET A 240 8.46 6.79 12.95
C MET A 240 7.59 7.92 13.53
N SER A 241 8.08 8.56 14.60
CA SER A 241 7.38 9.71 15.20
C SER A 241 7.27 10.89 14.23
N LEU A 242 8.32 11.17 13.46
CA LEU A 242 8.29 12.22 12.42
C LEU A 242 7.32 11.88 11.29
N ILE A 243 7.27 10.62 10.85
CA ILE A 243 6.32 10.18 9.82
C ILE A 243 4.87 10.34 10.32
N LEU A 244 4.58 9.86 11.53
CA LEU A 244 3.26 10.02 12.16
C LEU A 244 2.89 11.50 12.34
N PHE A 245 3.80 12.30 12.85
CA PHE A 245 3.58 13.74 13.03
C PHE A 245 3.31 14.44 11.70
N GLY A 246 4.08 14.13 10.66
CA GLY A 246 3.86 14.66 9.32
C GLY A 246 2.46 14.30 8.79
N GLY A 247 2.02 13.04 8.97
CA GLY A 247 0.69 12.59 8.57
C GLY A 247 -0.43 13.30 9.33
N ILE A 248 -0.35 13.36 10.66
CA ILE A 248 -1.34 14.04 11.51
C ILE A 248 -1.39 15.53 11.17
N TYR A 249 -0.25 16.18 10.97
CA TYR A 249 -0.17 17.59 10.59
C TYR A 249 -0.87 17.84 9.24
N ALA A 250 -0.69 16.95 8.26
CA ALA A 250 -1.37 17.06 6.98
C ALA A 250 -2.90 17.04 7.15
N ILE A 251 -3.43 16.07 7.91
CA ILE A 251 -4.88 15.92 8.18
C ILE A 251 -5.43 17.16 8.90
N TYR A 252 -4.74 17.61 9.94
CA TYR A 252 -5.18 18.76 10.75
C TYR A 252 -5.29 20.03 9.91
N ARG A 253 -4.26 20.36 9.13
CA ARG A 253 -4.23 21.57 8.29
C ARG A 253 -5.25 21.54 7.16
N GLU A 254 -5.58 20.37 6.67
CA GLU A 254 -6.62 20.22 5.65
C GLU A 254 -8.01 20.52 6.20
N ARG A 255 -8.33 20.00 7.39
CA ARG A 255 -9.59 20.34 8.09
C ARG A 255 -9.72 21.85 8.32
N VAL A 256 -8.65 22.50 8.78
CA VAL A 256 -8.67 23.96 8.99
C VAL A 256 -8.96 24.70 7.70
N ARG A 257 -8.36 24.29 6.60
CA ARG A 257 -8.58 24.90 5.27
C ARG A 257 -10.01 24.72 4.76
N GLU A 258 -10.59 23.54 4.91
CA GLU A 258 -11.98 23.29 4.53
C GLU A 258 -12.94 24.19 5.32
N ILE A 259 -12.74 24.33 6.63
CA ILE A 259 -13.53 25.21 7.49
C ILE A 259 -13.40 26.67 7.03
N GLU A 260 -12.18 27.15 6.71
CA GLU A 260 -11.97 28.50 6.21
C GLU A 260 -12.65 28.76 4.86
N ILE A 261 -12.70 27.77 3.97
CA ILE A 261 -13.38 27.91 2.67
C ILE A 261 -14.88 27.97 2.88
N ILE A 262 -15.44 27.10 3.72
CA ILE A 262 -16.87 27.07 4.03
C ILE A 262 -17.30 28.38 4.71
N SER A 263 -16.49 28.92 5.62
CA SER A 263 -16.81 30.18 6.31
C SER A 263 -16.76 31.42 5.42
N LYS A 264 -16.06 31.34 4.28
CA LYS A 264 -15.95 32.44 3.30
C LYS A 264 -17.02 32.40 2.20
N VAL A 265 -17.79 31.30 2.10
CA VAL A 265 -18.91 31.21 1.16
C VAL A 265 -20.11 31.97 1.79
N PRO A 266 -20.60 33.07 1.20
CA PRO A 266 -21.77 33.78 1.72
C PRO A 266 -22.96 32.81 1.70
N MET A 267 -23.71 32.77 2.81
CA MET A 267 -24.96 32.00 2.85
C MET A 267 -25.89 32.50 1.75
N PRO A 268 -26.50 31.60 0.96
CA PRO A 268 -27.50 32.04 -0.02
C PRO A 268 -28.66 32.77 0.70
N ALA A 269 -29.04 33.89 0.17
CA ALA A 269 -30.07 34.79 0.74
C ALA A 269 -31.44 34.11 0.98
N SER A 270 -31.64 32.87 0.50
CA SER A 270 -32.86 32.08 0.70
C SER A 270 -32.96 31.36 2.06
N ALA A 271 -31.95 31.45 2.93
CA ALA A 271 -31.99 30.84 4.27
C ALA A 271 -32.39 31.86 5.38
N ALA A 272 -32.75 33.06 5.01
CA ALA A 272 -33.13 34.15 5.93
C ALA A 272 -34.63 34.49 5.86
N MET A 273 -35.49 33.58 5.38
CA MET A 273 -36.95 33.71 5.45
C MET A 273 -37.55 32.59 6.29
#